data_1024e129159252f2d6f553a0a7d3bd3e
#
_entry.id   1024e129159252f2d6f553a0a7d3bd3e
#
_cell.length_a   1.000
_cell.length_b   1.000
_cell.length_c   1.000
_cell.angle_alpha   90.00
_cell.angle_beta   90.00
_cell.angle_gamma   90.00
#
_symmetry.space_group_name_H-M   'P 1'
#
loop_
_entity.id
_entity.type
_entity.pdbx_description
1 polymer ?
#
loop_
_entity_poly.entity_id
_entity_poly.type
_entity_poly.pdbx_seq_one_letter_code
_entity_poly.pdbx_strand_id
1 'polypeptide(L)'
;MPISLPSLEENTNANNNEIKKLPVYRCIYIDQESDYIKLAKRNEIDFYRKGMSSKDFNDYLRTIDEKTIEIKNNLNKIKYMLKDIIKNNINDDMFDVINYILLPLRFLVKHAAFEDEQECRIFFITNLFDERIVSNVNEKSMYLKYEEPIGEYIDKIYLSIGASQYEDFFIRALRDSSKVCHSKNPFRNK
;
A
#
# COMPACT_ATOMS: atom_id res chain seq x y z
N MET A 1 -0.36 11.63 -10.70
CA MET A 1 -0.24 10.42 -11.54
C MET A 1 -1.65 9.92 -11.77
N PRO A 2 -2.09 9.73 -13.03
CA PRO A 2 -3.33 9.06 -13.28
C PRO A 2 -3.23 7.68 -12.61
N ILE A 3 -4.30 7.24 -11.97
CA ILE A 3 -4.45 5.85 -11.55
C ILE A 3 -4.69 5.08 -12.86
N SER A 4 -3.61 4.79 -13.60
CA SER A 4 -3.67 3.73 -14.58
C SER A 4 -3.72 2.45 -13.76
N LEU A 5 -4.87 1.82 -13.71
CA LEU A 5 -4.93 0.41 -13.36
C LEU A 5 -3.95 -0.27 -14.30
N PRO A 6 -2.94 -0.99 -13.79
CA PRO A 6 -2.11 -1.78 -14.68
C PRO A 6 -3.06 -2.73 -15.39
N SER A 7 -3.11 -2.65 -16.72
CA SER A 7 -3.71 -3.72 -17.50
C SER A 7 -3.00 -4.99 -17.07
N LEU A 8 -3.76 -6.02 -16.72
CA LEU A 8 -3.24 -7.33 -16.27
C LEU A 8 -2.28 -7.96 -17.30
N GLU A 9 -2.10 -7.35 -18.47
CA GLU A 9 -1.35 -7.88 -19.60
C GLU A 9 0.05 -7.25 -19.80
N GLU A 10 0.39 -6.12 -19.20
CA GLU A 10 1.63 -5.39 -19.56
C GLU A 10 2.89 -5.84 -18.81
N ASN A 11 2.83 -6.79 -17.88
CA ASN A 11 3.99 -7.24 -17.11
C ASN A 11 4.40 -8.70 -17.32
N THR A 12 3.86 -9.38 -18.33
CA THR A 12 4.23 -10.74 -18.64
C THR A 12 5.22 -10.82 -19.79
N ASN A 13 6.50 -10.58 -19.51
CA ASN A 13 7.54 -11.18 -20.33
C ASN A 13 7.59 -12.67 -20.00
N ALA A 14 7.21 -13.49 -20.96
CA ALA A 14 6.79 -14.90 -20.86
C ALA A 14 7.86 -15.91 -20.42
N ASN A 15 8.96 -15.53 -19.78
CA ASN A 15 10.02 -16.46 -19.36
C ASN A 15 10.59 -16.27 -17.95
N ASN A 16 10.06 -15.35 -17.15
CA ASN A 16 10.50 -15.22 -15.76
C ASN A 16 9.27 -15.22 -14.85
N ASN A 17 9.15 -16.25 -13.99
CA ASN A 17 8.12 -16.37 -12.95
C ASN A 17 8.25 -15.32 -11.84
N GLU A 18 8.97 -14.24 -12.05
CA GLU A 18 9.31 -13.24 -11.04
C GLU A 18 8.74 -11.86 -11.38
N ILE A 19 8.22 -11.18 -10.37
CA ILE A 19 7.63 -9.85 -10.50
C ILE A 19 8.76 -8.82 -10.38
N LYS A 20 9.11 -8.14 -11.47
CA LYS A 20 10.24 -7.21 -11.51
C LYS A 20 9.94 -5.83 -10.96
N LYS A 21 8.73 -5.31 -11.16
CA LYS A 21 8.33 -3.98 -10.68
C LYS A 21 6.87 -3.96 -10.28
N LEU A 22 6.61 -3.52 -9.06
CA LEU A 22 5.28 -3.21 -8.57
C LEU A 22 5.20 -1.73 -8.19
N PRO A 23 4.12 -1.04 -8.54
CA PRO A 23 3.93 0.35 -8.15
C PRO A 23 3.70 0.45 -6.64
N VAL A 24 4.23 1.53 -6.06
CA VAL A 24 3.97 1.90 -4.66
C VAL A 24 2.79 2.86 -4.64
N TYR A 25 1.72 2.47 -3.98
CA TYR A 25 0.51 3.26 -3.84
C TYR A 25 0.47 3.93 -2.46
N ARG A 26 -0.05 5.16 -2.41
CA ARG A 26 -0.35 5.84 -1.15
C ARG A 26 -1.71 5.41 -0.65
N CYS A 27 -1.84 5.14 0.65
CA CYS A 27 -3.15 4.91 1.25
C CYS A 27 -3.98 6.19 1.26
N ILE A 28 -5.28 6.00 1.14
CA ILE A 28 -6.30 7.05 1.20
C ILE A 28 -6.99 6.90 2.56
N TYR A 29 -6.96 7.94 3.36
CA TYR A 29 -7.63 7.99 4.66
C TYR A 29 -8.99 8.63 4.50
N ILE A 30 -10.03 7.91 4.92
CA ILE A 30 -11.44 8.34 4.80
C ILE A 30 -12.12 8.24 6.15
N ASP A 31 -12.92 9.25 6.48
CA ASP A 31 -13.92 9.14 7.52
C ASP A 31 -15.31 9.00 6.88
N GLN A 32 -16.03 7.96 7.26
CA GLN A 32 -17.35 7.66 6.68
C GLN A 32 -18.44 8.64 7.10
N GLU A 33 -18.26 9.27 8.26
CA GLU A 33 -19.24 10.18 8.86
C GLU A 33 -19.00 11.64 8.46
N SER A 34 -17.89 11.91 7.79
CA SER A 34 -17.52 13.24 7.33
C SER A 34 -17.02 13.22 5.88
N ASP A 35 -16.81 14.42 5.34
CA ASP A 35 -16.18 14.61 4.02
C ASP A 35 -14.64 14.51 4.06
N TYR A 36 -14.09 13.90 5.12
CA TYR A 36 -12.67 13.80 5.31
C TYR A 36 -12.04 12.78 4.36
N ILE A 37 -11.15 13.25 3.51
CA ILE A 37 -10.34 12.41 2.61
C ILE A 37 -8.96 13.00 2.56
N LYS A 38 -7.93 12.19 2.84
CA LYS A 38 -6.52 12.57 2.70
C LYS A 38 -5.69 11.44 2.13
N LEU A 39 -4.59 11.81 1.49
CA LEU A 39 -3.54 10.87 1.05
C LEU A 39 -2.43 10.75 2.09
N ALA A 40 -1.86 9.56 2.20
CA ALA A 40 -0.61 9.36 2.90
C ALA A 40 0.47 10.29 2.35
N LYS A 41 1.23 10.93 3.23
CA LYS A 41 2.31 11.87 2.87
C LYS A 41 3.56 11.59 3.68
N ARG A 42 4.70 12.00 3.20
CA ARG A 42 5.93 12.00 4.00
C ARG A 42 5.87 13.10 5.04
N ASN A 43 6.42 12.84 6.21
CA ASN A 43 6.66 13.90 7.17
C ASN A 43 7.84 14.78 6.74
N GLU A 44 7.94 15.95 7.32
CA GLU A 44 8.96 16.94 6.98
C GLU A 44 10.38 16.43 7.29
N ILE A 45 10.54 15.76 8.42
CA ILE A 45 11.84 15.24 8.88
C ILE A 45 12.41 14.21 7.90
N ASP A 46 11.58 13.27 7.43
CA ASP A 46 12.00 12.24 6.47
C ASP A 46 12.29 12.84 5.09
N PHE A 47 11.64 13.95 4.76
CA PHE A 47 11.88 14.66 3.52
C PHE A 47 13.26 15.32 3.51
N TYR A 48 13.64 15.97 4.61
CA TYR A 48 14.96 16.63 4.74
C TYR A 48 16.14 15.66 4.87
N ARG A 49 15.94 14.46 5.41
CA ARG A 49 16.98 13.43 5.45
C ARG A 49 17.56 13.07 4.07
N LYS A 50 16.84 13.36 2.99
CA LYS A 50 17.31 13.15 1.61
C LYS A 50 17.97 14.39 0.99
N GLY A 51 18.31 15.40 1.78
CA GLY A 51 18.96 16.62 1.30
C GLY A 51 18.06 17.57 0.52
N MET A 52 16.74 17.40 0.61
CA MET A 52 15.79 18.25 -0.06
C MET A 52 15.53 19.53 0.72
N SER A 53 15.22 20.63 0.02
CA SER A 53 14.97 21.94 0.61
C SER A 53 13.55 22.10 1.12
N SER A 54 13.30 23.12 1.95
CA SER A 54 11.94 23.48 2.37
C SER A 54 11.04 23.87 1.21
N LYS A 55 11.59 24.43 0.13
CA LYS A 55 10.84 24.73 -1.09
C LYS A 55 10.34 23.43 -1.74
N ASP A 56 11.18 22.42 -1.87
CA ASP A 56 10.83 21.14 -2.45
C ASP A 56 9.74 20.44 -1.61
N PHE A 57 9.80 20.59 -0.27
CA PHE A 57 8.77 20.07 0.61
C PHE A 57 7.42 20.75 0.41
N ASN A 58 7.40 22.06 0.30
CA ASN A 58 6.15 22.81 0.04
C ASN A 58 5.55 22.47 -1.34
N ASP A 59 6.37 22.36 -2.37
CA ASP A 59 5.94 21.94 -3.70
C ASP A 59 5.38 20.50 -3.68
N TYR A 60 6.01 19.63 -2.90
CA TYR A 60 5.51 18.27 -2.65
C TYR A 60 4.14 18.30 -1.93
N LEU A 61 3.96 19.07 -0.86
CA LEU A 61 2.68 19.17 -0.15
C LEU A 61 1.58 19.68 -1.08
N ARG A 62 1.86 20.72 -1.87
CA ARG A 62 0.89 21.23 -2.86
C ARG A 62 0.46 20.13 -3.83
N THR A 63 1.40 19.34 -4.34
CA THR A 63 1.10 18.21 -5.23
C THR A 63 0.21 17.16 -4.54
N ILE A 64 0.47 16.85 -3.27
CA ILE A 64 -0.36 15.92 -2.49
C ILE A 64 -1.78 16.46 -2.29
N ASP A 65 -1.92 17.76 -2.00
CA ASP A 65 -3.23 18.39 -1.82
C ASP A 65 -4.04 18.43 -3.12
N GLU A 66 -3.41 18.78 -4.26
CA GLU A 66 -4.04 18.72 -5.58
C GLU A 66 -4.52 17.30 -5.91
N LYS A 67 -3.68 16.27 -5.64
CA LYS A 67 -4.05 14.87 -5.85
C LYS A 67 -5.16 14.41 -4.88
N THR A 68 -5.18 14.92 -3.67
CA THR A 68 -6.25 14.65 -2.71
C THR A 68 -7.59 15.18 -3.20
N ILE A 69 -7.63 16.38 -3.76
CA ILE A 69 -8.83 16.95 -4.37
C ILE A 69 -9.30 16.13 -5.57
N GLU A 70 -8.38 15.74 -6.45
CA GLU A 70 -8.67 14.88 -7.60
C GLU A 70 -9.31 13.55 -7.17
N ILE A 71 -8.73 12.89 -6.16
CA ILE A 71 -9.22 11.62 -5.62
C ILE A 71 -10.60 11.81 -4.99
N LYS A 72 -10.79 12.86 -4.19
CA LYS A 72 -12.10 13.18 -3.60
C LYS A 72 -13.19 13.30 -4.67
N ASN A 73 -12.88 14.01 -5.74
CA ASN A 73 -13.82 14.19 -6.86
C ASN A 73 -14.13 12.85 -7.55
N ASN A 74 -13.13 12.01 -7.76
CA ASN A 74 -13.31 10.69 -8.38
C ASN A 74 -14.09 9.73 -7.49
N LEU A 75 -13.81 9.68 -6.18
CA LEU A 75 -14.58 8.88 -5.24
C LEU A 75 -16.04 9.31 -5.15
N ASN A 76 -16.30 10.61 -5.20
CA ASN A 76 -17.67 11.13 -5.26
C ASN A 76 -18.38 10.68 -6.55
N LYS A 77 -17.72 10.75 -7.71
CA LYS A 77 -18.30 10.23 -8.96
C LYS A 77 -18.64 8.74 -8.84
N ILE A 78 -17.70 7.92 -8.33
CA ILE A 78 -17.95 6.50 -8.10
C ILE A 78 -19.17 6.30 -7.17
N LYS A 79 -19.24 7.05 -6.06
CA LYS A 79 -20.35 7.00 -5.11
C LYS A 79 -21.70 7.30 -5.79
N TYR A 80 -21.75 8.31 -6.66
CA TYR A 80 -22.98 8.66 -7.40
C TYR A 80 -23.35 7.56 -8.41
N MET A 81 -22.40 7.05 -9.16
CA MET A 81 -22.61 5.96 -10.12
C MET A 81 -23.12 4.69 -9.42
N LEU A 82 -22.50 4.32 -8.29
CA LEU A 82 -22.94 3.16 -7.51
C LEU A 82 -24.37 3.33 -6.97
N LYS A 83 -24.73 4.54 -6.48
CA LYS A 83 -26.10 4.81 -6.01
C LYS A 83 -27.11 4.67 -7.13
N ASP A 84 -26.78 5.11 -8.34
CA ASP A 84 -27.66 4.99 -9.50
C ASP A 84 -27.84 3.53 -9.92
N ILE A 85 -26.73 2.79 -9.98
CA ILE A 85 -26.76 1.37 -10.29
C ILE A 85 -27.60 0.61 -9.26
N ILE A 86 -27.38 0.84 -7.95
CA ILE A 86 -28.11 0.17 -6.86
C ILE A 86 -29.62 0.43 -6.94
N LYS A 87 -30.06 1.63 -7.32
CA LYS A 87 -31.48 1.96 -7.49
C LYS A 87 -32.17 1.17 -8.61
N ASN A 88 -31.42 0.74 -9.61
CA ASN A 88 -31.92 0.07 -10.80
C ASN A 88 -31.97 -1.46 -10.66
N ASN A 89 -32.06 -2.00 -9.44
CA ASN A 89 -32.15 -3.44 -9.12
C ASN A 89 -30.99 -4.25 -9.73
N ILE A 90 -29.86 -4.26 -9.04
CA ILE A 90 -28.70 -5.06 -9.41
C ILE A 90 -29.00 -6.54 -9.20
N ASN A 91 -28.62 -7.37 -10.18
CA ASN A 91 -28.52 -8.81 -9.98
C ASN A 91 -27.16 -9.18 -9.32
N ASP A 92 -27.07 -10.40 -8.80
CA ASP A 92 -25.86 -10.87 -8.11
C ASP A 92 -24.60 -10.80 -9.00
N ASP A 93 -24.72 -11.14 -10.28
CA ASP A 93 -23.60 -11.09 -11.23
C ASP A 93 -23.02 -9.67 -11.37
N MET A 94 -23.90 -8.66 -11.45
CA MET A 94 -23.46 -7.26 -11.54
C MET A 94 -22.80 -6.79 -10.23
N PHE A 95 -23.29 -7.27 -9.09
CA PHE A 95 -22.68 -6.98 -7.80
C PHE A 95 -21.25 -7.54 -7.71
N ASP A 96 -21.02 -8.74 -8.20
CA ASP A 96 -19.70 -9.37 -8.23
C ASP A 96 -18.74 -8.61 -9.17
N VAL A 97 -19.22 -8.17 -10.33
CA VAL A 97 -18.41 -7.31 -11.23
C VAL A 97 -18.00 -6.00 -10.56
N ILE A 98 -18.93 -5.33 -9.86
CA ILE A 98 -18.63 -4.09 -9.12
C ILE A 98 -17.59 -4.35 -8.03
N ASN A 99 -17.76 -5.42 -7.24
CA ASN A 99 -16.80 -5.80 -6.21
C ASN A 99 -15.42 -6.06 -6.78
N TYR A 100 -15.34 -6.71 -7.94
CA TYR A 100 -14.05 -6.94 -8.62
C TYR A 100 -13.40 -5.64 -9.09
N ILE A 101 -14.16 -4.73 -9.70
CA ILE A 101 -13.65 -3.42 -10.14
C ILE A 101 -13.16 -2.58 -8.95
N LEU A 102 -13.86 -2.63 -7.81
CA LEU A 102 -13.50 -1.87 -6.62
C LEU A 102 -12.45 -2.55 -5.74
N LEU A 103 -12.07 -3.78 -6.06
CA LEU A 103 -11.12 -4.57 -5.26
C LEU A 103 -9.81 -3.82 -4.95
N PRO A 104 -9.16 -3.11 -5.89
CA PRO A 104 -7.94 -2.34 -5.58
C PRO A 104 -8.15 -1.27 -4.51
N LEU A 105 -9.32 -0.62 -4.47
CA LEU A 105 -9.63 0.40 -3.47
C LEU A 105 -9.69 -0.18 -2.05
N ARG A 106 -10.11 -1.43 -1.87
CA ARG A 106 -10.15 -2.11 -0.57
C ARG A 106 -8.76 -2.23 0.07
N PHE A 107 -7.71 -2.29 -0.75
CA PHE A 107 -6.33 -2.32 -0.28
C PHE A 107 -5.73 -0.94 -0.05
N LEU A 108 -6.32 0.11 -0.61
CA LEU A 108 -5.78 1.47 -0.54
C LEU A 108 -6.51 2.36 0.45
N VAL A 109 -7.77 2.04 0.78
CA VAL A 109 -8.58 2.84 1.69
C VAL A 109 -8.40 2.37 3.12
N LYS A 110 -8.20 3.33 4.04
CA LYS A 110 -8.13 3.13 5.49
C LYS A 110 -9.03 4.14 6.20
N HIS A 111 -9.45 3.79 7.40
CA HIS A 111 -10.16 4.74 8.26
C HIS A 111 -9.22 5.87 8.70
N ALA A 112 -9.74 7.10 8.79
CA ALA A 112 -8.98 8.30 9.16
C ALA A 112 -8.24 8.21 10.50
N ALA A 113 -8.74 7.41 11.44
CA ALA A 113 -8.07 7.14 12.72
C ALA A 113 -6.66 6.51 12.57
N PHE A 114 -6.31 5.99 11.41
CA PHE A 114 -4.99 5.42 11.11
C PHE A 114 -4.12 6.36 10.27
N GLU A 115 -4.49 7.63 10.12
CA GLU A 115 -3.74 8.60 9.31
C GLU A 115 -2.29 8.75 9.75
N ASP A 116 -2.00 8.65 11.04
CA ASP A 116 -0.64 8.78 11.58
C ASP A 116 0.34 7.72 11.03
N GLU A 117 -0.17 6.62 10.49
CA GLU A 117 0.70 5.59 9.90
C GLU A 117 1.31 6.05 8.57
N GLN A 118 0.71 7.01 7.88
CA GLN A 118 1.19 7.57 6.59
C GLN A 118 1.62 6.49 5.59
N GLU A 119 0.80 5.44 5.49
CA GLU A 119 1.13 4.17 4.86
C GLU A 119 1.18 4.25 3.34
N CYS A 120 2.18 3.59 2.77
CA CYS A 120 2.21 3.27 1.35
C CYS A 120 2.18 1.74 1.18
N ARG A 121 1.52 1.25 0.16
CA ARG A 121 1.35 -0.19 -0.10
C ARG A 121 1.84 -0.58 -1.46
N ILE A 122 2.44 -1.76 -1.51
CA ILE A 122 2.64 -2.53 -2.73
C ILE A 122 1.68 -3.71 -2.63
N PHE A 123 0.89 -3.96 -3.66
CA PHE A 123 0.01 -5.12 -3.72
C PHE A 123 -0.08 -5.65 -5.15
N PHE A 124 -0.34 -6.93 -5.23
CA PHE A 124 -0.56 -7.65 -6.47
C PHE A 124 -1.81 -8.51 -6.32
N ILE A 125 -2.76 -8.37 -7.24
CA ILE A 125 -3.99 -9.15 -7.23
C ILE A 125 -3.83 -10.28 -8.24
N THR A 126 -3.94 -11.51 -7.78
CA THR A 126 -3.84 -12.69 -8.61
C THR A 126 -4.80 -13.79 -8.13
N ASN A 127 -4.90 -14.88 -8.86
CA ASN A 127 -5.66 -16.05 -8.44
C ASN A 127 -4.75 -17.08 -7.71
N LEU A 128 -5.35 -17.99 -6.98
CA LEU A 128 -4.65 -18.99 -6.17
C LEU A 128 -3.77 -19.95 -7.01
N PHE A 129 -4.08 -20.12 -8.29
CA PHE A 129 -3.37 -21.03 -9.21
C PHE A 129 -2.31 -20.31 -10.06
N ASP A 130 -1.97 -19.07 -9.74
CA ASP A 130 -0.92 -18.32 -10.41
C ASP A 130 0.43 -19.05 -10.18
N GLU A 131 1.12 -19.38 -11.27
CA GLU A 131 2.39 -20.13 -11.24
C GLU A 131 3.51 -19.38 -10.50
N ARG A 132 3.37 -18.07 -10.30
CA ARG A 132 4.31 -17.24 -9.54
C ARG A 132 4.16 -17.40 -8.03
N ILE A 133 3.06 -18.01 -7.57
CA ILE A 133 2.87 -18.30 -6.14
C ILE A 133 3.77 -19.45 -5.72
N VAL A 134 4.67 -19.17 -4.81
CA VAL A 134 5.51 -20.19 -4.16
C VAL A 134 4.81 -20.65 -2.89
N SER A 135 4.60 -21.97 -2.79
CA SER A 135 4.02 -22.58 -1.60
C SER A 135 5.12 -23.18 -0.73
N ASN A 136 5.20 -22.78 0.52
CA ASN A 136 6.03 -23.40 1.54
C ASN A 136 5.16 -24.25 2.46
N VAL A 137 5.14 -25.57 2.19
CA VAL A 137 4.28 -26.52 2.93
C VAL A 137 4.67 -26.61 4.40
N ASN A 138 5.96 -26.51 4.72
CA ASN A 138 6.46 -26.63 6.10
C ASN A 138 6.00 -25.45 6.97
N GLU A 139 5.99 -24.25 6.40
CA GLU A 139 5.56 -23.04 7.10
C GLU A 139 4.08 -22.72 6.89
N LYS A 140 3.38 -23.53 6.10
CA LYS A 140 1.97 -23.29 5.71
C LYS A 140 1.75 -21.86 5.18
N SER A 141 2.71 -21.38 4.40
CA SER A 141 2.71 -20.04 3.83
C SER A 141 2.72 -20.08 2.31
N MET A 142 2.10 -19.08 1.71
CA MET A 142 2.17 -18.82 0.26
C MET A 142 2.67 -17.40 0.07
N TYR A 143 3.58 -17.20 -0.89
CA TYR A 143 4.13 -15.88 -1.18
C TYR A 143 4.51 -15.74 -2.65
N LEU A 144 4.62 -14.50 -3.09
CA LEU A 144 5.19 -14.16 -4.38
C LEU A 144 6.63 -13.69 -4.17
N LYS A 145 7.55 -14.18 -4.99
CA LYS A 145 8.91 -13.67 -4.98
C LYS A 145 8.94 -12.29 -5.65
N TYR A 146 9.57 -11.35 -4.96
CA TYR A 146 9.81 -10.01 -5.45
C TYR A 146 11.32 -9.83 -5.64
N GLU A 147 11.77 -9.51 -6.85
CA GLU A 147 13.20 -9.51 -7.21
C GLU A 147 13.98 -8.29 -6.68
N GLU A 148 13.30 -7.19 -6.38
CA GLU A 148 14.00 -5.98 -5.94
C GLU A 148 14.65 -6.19 -4.57
N PRO A 149 15.95 -5.94 -4.44
CA PRO A 149 16.68 -6.07 -3.18
C PRO A 149 16.28 -4.93 -2.22
N ILE A 150 15.14 -5.06 -1.57
CA ILE A 150 14.59 -4.03 -0.68
C ILE A 150 15.53 -3.68 0.49
N GLY A 151 16.45 -4.59 0.86
CA GLY A 151 17.38 -4.40 1.98
C GLY A 151 18.23 -3.14 1.88
N GLU A 152 18.59 -2.73 0.66
CA GLU A 152 19.38 -1.50 0.43
C GLU A 152 18.58 -0.22 0.70
N TYR A 153 17.25 -0.29 0.55
CA TYR A 153 16.33 0.84 0.74
C TYR A 153 15.77 0.93 2.15
N ILE A 154 16.08 -0.06 3.02
CA ILE A 154 15.62 -0.06 4.41
C ILE A 154 16.57 0.81 5.24
N ASP A 155 16.04 1.91 5.75
CA ASP A 155 16.76 2.76 6.69
C ASP A 155 16.77 2.16 8.10
N LYS A 156 15.58 1.70 8.57
CA LYS A 156 15.42 1.10 9.90
C LYS A 156 14.26 0.09 9.93
N ILE A 157 14.42 -0.93 10.76
CA ILE A 157 13.37 -1.87 11.15
C ILE A 157 13.08 -1.66 12.64
N TYR A 158 11.81 -1.49 12.98
CA TYR A 158 11.36 -1.41 14.36
C TYR A 158 10.64 -2.70 14.73
N LEU A 159 11.24 -3.46 15.64
CA LEU A 159 10.66 -4.70 16.15
C LEU A 159 9.70 -4.38 17.30
N SER A 160 8.51 -4.94 17.25
CA SER A 160 7.62 -4.98 18.42
C SER A 160 8.19 -5.93 19.48
N ILE A 161 7.71 -5.85 20.72
CA ILE A 161 8.15 -6.76 21.79
C ILE A 161 7.95 -8.23 21.39
N GLY A 162 6.83 -8.56 20.76
CA GLY A 162 6.56 -9.93 20.27
C GLY A 162 7.43 -10.37 19.08
N ALA A 163 8.10 -9.44 18.40
CA ALA A 163 8.98 -9.72 17.28
C ALA A 163 10.47 -9.64 17.64
N SER A 164 10.83 -9.40 18.92
CA SER A 164 12.22 -9.29 19.37
C SER A 164 13.03 -10.56 19.11
N GLN A 165 12.40 -11.72 19.10
CA GLN A 165 13.03 -13.00 18.74
C GLN A 165 13.60 -13.04 17.30
N TYR A 166 13.18 -12.14 16.42
CA TYR A 166 13.66 -12.06 15.04
C TYR A 166 14.81 -11.06 14.85
N GLU A 167 15.34 -10.46 15.91
CA GLU A 167 16.39 -9.45 15.86
C GLU A 167 17.62 -9.94 15.09
N ASP A 168 18.18 -11.08 15.49
CA ASP A 168 19.35 -11.67 14.84
C ASP A 168 19.12 -11.99 13.36
N PHE A 169 17.91 -12.42 13.02
CA PHE A 169 17.52 -12.65 11.64
C PHE A 169 17.61 -11.36 10.81
N PHE A 170 17.06 -10.25 11.30
CA PHE A 170 17.07 -8.99 10.58
C PHE A 170 18.47 -8.35 10.54
N ILE A 171 19.25 -8.45 11.63
CA ILE A 171 20.65 -8.01 11.63
C ILE A 171 21.44 -8.75 10.54
N ARG A 172 21.28 -10.06 10.46
CA ARG A 172 21.95 -10.87 9.43
C ARG A 172 21.45 -10.53 8.01
N ALA A 173 20.16 -10.35 7.83
CA ALA A 173 19.56 -10.04 6.53
C ALA A 173 20.01 -8.66 6.01
N LEU A 174 20.07 -7.66 6.87
CA LEU A 174 20.47 -6.30 6.53
C LEU A 174 21.99 -6.09 6.58
N ARG A 175 22.73 -7.02 7.19
CA ARG A 175 24.18 -6.90 7.47
C ARG A 175 24.57 -5.63 8.23
N ASP A 176 23.64 -5.10 9.01
CA ASP A 176 23.81 -3.86 9.75
C ASP A 176 22.92 -3.84 11.00
N SER A 177 23.51 -3.99 12.18
CA SER A 177 22.81 -3.97 13.46
C SER A 177 22.20 -2.61 13.80
N SER A 178 22.78 -1.52 13.27
CA SER A 178 22.27 -0.16 13.55
C SER A 178 20.92 0.13 12.90
N LYS A 179 20.53 -0.68 11.95
CA LYS A 179 19.22 -0.60 11.27
C LYS A 179 18.10 -1.29 12.04
N VAL A 180 18.40 -2.11 13.03
CA VAL A 180 17.37 -2.85 13.79
C VAL A 180 17.19 -2.19 15.15
N CYS A 181 15.96 -1.81 15.44
CA CYS A 181 15.60 -1.07 16.65
C CYS A 181 14.38 -1.72 17.31
N HIS A 182 14.25 -1.61 18.63
CA HIS A 182 13.04 -2.00 19.33
C HIS A 182 12.03 -0.86 19.38
N SER A 183 10.77 -1.18 19.09
CA SER A 183 9.68 -0.21 19.21
C SER A 183 9.41 0.09 20.68
N LYS A 184 9.33 1.36 21.02
CA LYS A 184 8.94 1.84 22.36
C LYS A 184 7.42 1.96 22.51
N ASN A 185 6.64 1.54 21.52
CA ASN A 185 5.18 1.67 21.55
C ASN A 185 4.57 0.54 22.38
N PRO A 186 3.93 0.84 23.54
CA PRO A 186 3.40 -0.17 24.45
C PRO A 186 2.13 -0.86 23.96
N PHE A 187 1.48 -0.35 22.89
CA PHE A 187 0.11 -0.75 22.51
C PHE A 187 0.01 -1.90 21.50
N ARG A 188 1.10 -2.54 21.10
CA ARG A 188 1.08 -3.59 20.06
C ARG A 188 1.32 -5.01 20.57
N ASN A 189 0.89 -5.32 21.78
CA ASN A 189 0.98 -6.68 22.34
C ASN A 189 -0.40 -7.17 22.79
N LYS A 190 -1.24 -7.47 21.81
CA LYS A 190 -2.35 -8.42 22.05
C LYS A 190 -2.44 -9.37 20.90
#